data_7c333bbe7ead050b844fe8bc6efdc113
#
_entry.id   7c333bbe7ead050b844fe8bc6efdc113
#
_cell.length_a   1.000
_cell.length_b   1.000
_cell.length_c   1.000
_cell.angle_alpha   90.00
_cell.angle_beta   90.00
_cell.angle_gamma   90.00
#
_symmetry.space_group_name_H-M   'P 1'
#
loop_
_entity.id
_entity.type
_entity.pdbx_description
1 polymer ?
#
loop_
_entity_poly.entity_id
_entity_poly.type
_entity_poly.pdbx_seq_one_letter_code
_entity_poly.pdbx_strand_id
1 'polypeptide(L)'
;IVFGDWSSDVCSSDLVDVGASTGGFTDCLLQLGAKKVYAVDVGYGILHWKLRNDPRVVVMERTNARNIEAFPDSIDLVTVDASFISLKILLPVIKGWLSRKSQVIALIKPQFEAGRKDAAKGAGVIRDHEVHKKILEEVLSYALNERFDIKGLIQSPLKGPKGNIEFLCHLTFSDENGTIEEKFNHLNESINLTLENLM
;
A
#
# COMPACT_ATOMS: atom_id res chain seq x y z
N ILE A 1 -6.90 13.35 -0.97
CA ILE A 1 -5.45 13.46 -1.23
C ILE A 1 -5.34 14.27 -2.51
N VAL A 2 -4.99 15.54 -2.38
CA VAL A 2 -4.51 16.31 -3.53
C VAL A 2 -3.11 15.76 -3.78
N PHE A 3 -2.92 15.08 -4.88
CA PHE A 3 -1.59 14.69 -5.37
C PHE A 3 -0.87 15.95 -5.85
N GLY A 4 -0.56 16.84 -4.90
CA GLY A 4 0.22 18.04 -5.15
C GLY A 4 1.68 17.63 -5.28
N ASP A 5 2.27 17.97 -6.42
CA ASP A 5 3.71 17.98 -6.68
C ASP A 5 4.47 16.64 -6.69
N TRP A 6 3.75 15.53 -6.90
CA TRP A 6 4.35 14.19 -7.05
C TRP A 6 5.17 14.03 -8.34
N SER A 7 4.92 14.88 -9.34
CA SER A 7 5.54 14.73 -10.67
C SER A 7 7.04 14.96 -10.66
N SER A 8 7.58 15.78 -9.76
CA SER A 8 9.02 16.02 -9.66
C SER A 8 9.77 14.87 -8.97
N ASP A 9 9.15 14.23 -7.99
CA ASP A 9 9.80 13.17 -7.20
C ASP A 9 9.77 11.81 -7.89
N VAL A 10 8.73 11.52 -8.69
CA VAL A 10 8.58 10.25 -9.41
C VAL A 10 9.48 10.15 -10.64
N CYS A 11 9.77 11.27 -11.31
CA CYS A 11 10.50 11.30 -12.60
C CYS A 11 11.96 10.78 -12.55
N SER A 12 12.59 10.71 -11.39
CA SER A 12 13.98 10.24 -11.24
C SER A 12 14.09 8.97 -10.38
N SER A 13 12.98 8.41 -9.95
CA SER A 13 12.91 7.41 -8.89
C SER A 13 12.79 5.98 -9.41
N ASP A 14 13.39 5.07 -8.68
CA ASP A 14 13.22 3.63 -8.85
C ASP A 14 12.14 3.14 -7.86
N LEU A 15 11.11 2.47 -8.39
CA LEU A 15 9.87 2.19 -7.67
C LEU A 15 9.58 0.70 -7.64
N VAL A 16 8.80 0.27 -6.64
CA VAL A 16 8.35 -1.13 -6.53
C VAL A 16 6.82 -1.16 -6.50
N ASP A 17 6.23 -2.04 -7.30
CA ASP A 17 4.79 -2.34 -7.30
C ASP A 17 4.57 -3.76 -6.79
N VAL A 18 4.11 -3.89 -5.55
CA VAL A 18 3.88 -5.17 -4.86
C VAL A 18 2.44 -5.63 -5.09
N GLY A 19 2.28 -6.76 -5.76
CA GLY A 19 0.98 -7.24 -6.23
C GLY A 19 0.62 -6.59 -7.56
N ALA A 20 1.58 -6.50 -8.47
CA ALA A 20 1.44 -5.78 -9.73
C ALA A 20 0.26 -6.27 -10.59
N SER A 21 -0.11 -7.56 -10.51
CA SER A 21 -1.24 -8.16 -11.24
C SER A 21 -1.19 -7.80 -12.73
N THR A 22 -2.26 -7.20 -13.28
CA THR A 22 -2.30 -6.73 -14.66
C THR A 22 -1.47 -5.47 -14.92
N GLY A 23 -1.02 -4.77 -13.87
CA GLY A 23 -0.12 -3.62 -13.94
C GLY A 23 -0.78 -2.27 -13.73
N GLY A 24 -1.87 -2.19 -12.98
CA GLY A 24 -2.59 -0.93 -12.76
C GLY A 24 -1.73 0.16 -12.12
N PHE A 25 -1.08 -0.14 -11.00
CA PHE A 25 -0.15 0.80 -10.38
C PHE A 25 1.12 0.98 -11.23
N THR A 26 1.69 -0.09 -11.77
CA THR A 26 2.85 -0.01 -12.69
C THR A 26 2.61 0.97 -13.83
N ASP A 27 1.46 0.88 -14.53
CA ASP A 27 1.10 1.78 -15.63
C ASP A 27 0.96 3.23 -15.15
N CYS A 28 0.27 3.44 -14.03
CA CYS A 28 0.11 4.77 -13.42
C CYS A 28 1.48 5.41 -13.11
N LEU A 29 2.38 4.67 -12.47
CA LEU A 29 3.72 5.13 -12.13
C LEU A 29 4.53 5.51 -13.38
N LEU A 30 4.45 4.70 -14.44
CA LEU A 30 5.13 4.99 -15.70
C LEU A 30 4.58 6.24 -16.39
N GLN A 31 3.26 6.47 -16.32
CA GLN A 31 2.62 7.68 -16.86
C GLN A 31 3.03 8.93 -16.07
N LEU A 32 3.27 8.79 -14.76
CA LEU A 32 3.81 9.85 -13.90
C LEU A 32 5.33 10.07 -14.08
N GLY A 33 5.98 9.33 -14.98
CA GLY A 33 7.38 9.54 -15.34
C GLY A 33 8.38 8.68 -14.56
N ALA A 34 7.96 7.59 -13.93
CA ALA A 34 8.86 6.68 -13.23
C ALA A 34 10.03 6.25 -14.14
N LYS A 35 11.24 6.31 -13.61
CA LYS A 35 12.47 5.89 -14.30
C LYS A 35 12.53 4.37 -14.42
N LYS A 36 12.14 3.66 -13.35
CA LYS A 36 12.12 2.20 -13.30
C LYS A 36 11.04 1.73 -12.33
N VAL A 37 10.35 0.65 -12.67
CA VAL A 37 9.36 0.00 -11.81
C VAL A 37 9.65 -1.49 -11.73
N TYR A 38 9.88 -1.99 -10.52
CA TYR A 38 9.94 -3.41 -10.21
C TYR A 38 8.52 -3.93 -9.99
N ALA A 39 7.96 -4.63 -10.97
CA ALA A 39 6.61 -5.19 -10.90
C ALA A 39 6.66 -6.60 -10.28
N VAL A 40 6.36 -6.68 -8.98
CA VAL A 40 6.46 -7.90 -8.17
C VAL A 40 5.10 -8.56 -8.03
N ASP A 41 4.98 -9.83 -8.42
CA ASP A 41 3.76 -10.62 -8.25
C ASP A 41 4.08 -12.11 -8.05
N VAL A 42 3.25 -12.79 -7.25
CA VAL A 42 3.33 -14.25 -7.07
C VAL A 42 2.77 -15.02 -8.28
N GLY A 43 1.92 -14.37 -9.07
CA GLY A 43 1.35 -14.91 -10.30
C GLY A 43 2.36 -15.00 -11.44
N TYR A 44 1.92 -15.53 -12.56
CA TYR A 44 2.73 -15.67 -13.78
C TYR A 44 1.91 -15.35 -15.03
N GLY A 45 2.47 -14.55 -15.92
CA GLY A 45 1.84 -14.21 -17.20
C GLY A 45 0.65 -13.26 -17.08
N ILE A 46 0.46 -12.58 -15.93
CA ILE A 46 -0.69 -11.73 -15.66
C ILE A 46 -0.43 -10.29 -16.10
N LEU A 47 0.81 -9.81 -15.94
CA LEU A 47 1.17 -8.44 -16.29
C LEU A 47 0.91 -8.17 -17.78
N HIS A 48 0.23 -7.07 -18.07
CA HIS A 48 -0.16 -6.71 -19.41
C HIS A 48 1.06 -6.61 -20.33
N TRP A 49 0.94 -7.11 -21.58
CA TRP A 49 2.06 -7.23 -22.52
C TRP A 49 2.79 -5.92 -22.83
N LYS A 50 2.11 -4.78 -22.84
CA LYS A 50 2.73 -3.47 -23.04
C LYS A 50 3.70 -3.13 -21.91
N LEU A 51 3.31 -3.40 -20.68
CA LEU A 51 4.15 -3.14 -19.50
C LEU A 51 5.32 -4.12 -19.45
N ARG A 52 5.07 -5.38 -19.79
CA ARG A 52 6.10 -6.41 -19.88
C ARG A 52 7.22 -6.06 -20.88
N ASN A 53 6.89 -5.34 -21.93
CA ASN A 53 7.84 -4.93 -22.97
C ASN A 53 8.36 -3.46 -22.81
N ASP A 54 7.92 -2.75 -21.77
CA ASP A 54 8.47 -1.42 -21.47
C ASP A 54 9.87 -1.57 -20.84
N PRO A 55 10.92 -0.95 -21.39
CA PRO A 55 12.29 -1.10 -20.89
C PRO A 55 12.48 -0.57 -19.46
N ARG A 56 11.53 0.21 -18.96
CA ARG A 56 11.53 0.71 -17.56
C ARG A 56 10.94 -0.28 -16.57
N VAL A 57 10.33 -1.36 -17.02
CA VAL A 57 9.69 -2.36 -16.13
C VAL A 57 10.58 -3.58 -15.94
N VAL A 58 10.90 -3.85 -14.70
CA VAL A 58 11.56 -5.10 -14.30
C VAL A 58 10.48 -6.07 -13.82
N VAL A 59 10.19 -7.09 -14.63
CA VAL A 59 9.14 -8.07 -14.34
C VAL A 59 9.65 -9.11 -13.34
N MET A 60 9.05 -9.17 -12.16
CA MET A 60 9.37 -10.10 -11.08
C MET A 60 8.15 -10.97 -10.74
N GLU A 61 7.75 -11.80 -11.70
CA GLU A 61 6.66 -12.78 -11.52
C GLU A 61 7.13 -14.03 -10.76
N ARG A 62 6.18 -14.83 -10.23
CA ARG A 62 6.43 -15.98 -9.33
C ARG A 62 7.30 -15.60 -8.12
N THR A 63 7.26 -14.34 -7.74
CA THR A 63 8.10 -13.78 -6.69
C THR A 63 7.24 -13.37 -5.51
N ASN A 64 7.52 -13.97 -4.35
CA ASN A 64 6.89 -13.55 -3.12
C ASN A 64 7.68 -12.37 -2.53
N ALA A 65 7.06 -11.22 -2.39
CA ALA A 65 7.68 -10.01 -1.85
C ALA A 65 8.38 -10.25 -0.51
N ARG A 66 7.87 -11.15 0.33
CA ARG A 66 8.49 -11.50 1.62
C ARG A 66 9.89 -12.09 1.51
N ASN A 67 10.25 -12.62 0.35
CA ASN A 67 11.53 -13.28 0.11
C ASN A 67 12.55 -12.34 -0.57
N ILE A 68 12.18 -11.09 -0.84
CA ILE A 68 13.09 -10.10 -1.42
C ILE A 68 13.84 -9.42 -0.27
N GLU A 69 15.14 -9.63 -0.20
CA GLU A 69 15.99 -9.02 0.82
C GLU A 69 16.31 -7.56 0.49
N ALA A 70 16.62 -7.26 -0.77
CA ALA A 70 16.95 -5.92 -1.24
C ALA A 70 16.75 -5.80 -2.76
N PHE A 71 16.70 -4.56 -3.23
CA PHE A 71 16.78 -4.20 -4.64
C PHE A 71 18.17 -3.63 -4.95
N PRO A 72 18.64 -3.74 -6.21
CA PRO A 72 19.94 -3.17 -6.61
C PRO A 72 19.96 -1.64 -6.57
N ASP A 73 18.77 -1.03 -6.68
CA ASP A 73 18.57 0.42 -6.68
C ASP A 73 17.99 0.89 -5.34
N SER A 74 18.17 2.16 -5.02
CA SER A 74 17.49 2.80 -3.89
C SER A 74 16.01 3.01 -4.23
N ILE A 75 15.12 2.52 -3.36
CA ILE A 75 13.68 2.59 -3.62
C ILE A 75 13.09 3.83 -2.93
N ASP A 76 12.46 4.69 -3.73
CA ASP A 76 11.85 5.94 -3.26
C ASP A 76 10.36 5.81 -3.00
N LEU A 77 9.68 4.91 -3.71
CA LEU A 77 8.24 4.67 -3.52
C LEU A 77 7.92 3.19 -3.71
N VAL A 78 7.05 2.68 -2.84
CA VAL A 78 6.45 1.34 -2.97
C VAL A 78 4.93 1.49 -3.07
N THR A 79 4.32 0.92 -4.10
CA THR A 79 2.87 0.67 -4.14
C THR A 79 2.57 -0.74 -3.67
N VAL A 80 1.47 -0.93 -2.94
CA VAL A 80 1.07 -2.24 -2.40
C VAL A 80 -0.41 -2.50 -2.67
N ASP A 81 -0.68 -3.45 -3.55
CA ASP A 81 -2.02 -3.99 -3.84
C ASP A 81 -2.03 -5.52 -3.66
N ALA A 82 -1.54 -5.98 -2.51
CA ALA A 82 -1.41 -7.40 -2.24
C ALA A 82 -2.73 -8.01 -1.75
N SER A 83 -3.04 -9.23 -2.22
CA SER A 83 -4.20 -10.00 -1.80
C SER A 83 -3.79 -11.19 -0.94
N PHE A 84 -4.69 -11.60 -0.02
CA PHE A 84 -4.53 -12.77 0.86
C PHE A 84 -3.36 -12.68 1.85
N ILE A 85 -2.86 -11.48 2.11
CA ILE A 85 -1.79 -11.21 3.07
C ILE A 85 -2.10 -9.90 3.80
N SER A 86 -1.75 -9.82 5.08
CA SER A 86 -1.86 -8.60 5.87
C SER A 86 -0.69 -7.66 5.58
N LEU A 87 -0.96 -6.34 5.54
CA LEU A 87 0.07 -5.31 5.48
C LEU A 87 1.05 -5.38 6.66
N LYS A 88 0.59 -5.86 7.82
CA LYS A 88 1.46 -6.06 9.01
C LYS A 88 2.60 -7.06 8.74
N ILE A 89 2.45 -7.93 7.73
CA ILE A 89 3.52 -8.86 7.30
C ILE A 89 4.43 -8.22 6.26
N LEU A 90 3.89 -7.35 5.41
CA LEU A 90 4.66 -6.74 4.31
C LEU A 90 5.45 -5.51 4.76
N LEU A 91 4.91 -4.68 5.65
CA LEU A 91 5.57 -3.44 6.08
C LEU A 91 6.98 -3.63 6.63
N PRO A 92 7.28 -4.63 7.49
CA PRO A 92 8.65 -4.86 7.95
C PRO A 92 9.62 -5.22 6.83
N VAL A 93 9.15 -5.94 5.81
CA VAL A 93 9.96 -6.32 4.65
C VAL A 93 10.20 -5.10 3.76
N ILE A 94 9.13 -4.37 3.44
CA ILE A 94 9.19 -3.13 2.65
C ILE A 94 10.15 -2.13 3.28
N LYS A 95 10.08 -1.96 4.60
CA LYS A 95 10.99 -1.10 5.37
C LYS A 95 12.47 -1.38 5.09
N GLY A 96 12.83 -2.66 4.88
CA GLY A 96 14.19 -3.06 4.54
C GLY A 96 14.67 -2.58 3.16
N TRP A 97 13.75 -2.20 2.27
CA TRP A 97 14.08 -1.71 0.92
C TRP A 97 14.20 -0.19 0.84
N LEU A 98 13.60 0.51 1.82
CA LEU A 98 13.41 1.95 1.78
C LEU A 98 14.64 2.71 2.23
N SER A 99 14.92 3.83 1.56
CA SER A 99 15.77 4.89 2.02
C SER A 99 15.00 5.88 2.92
N ARG A 100 15.70 6.85 3.50
CA ARG A 100 15.04 7.93 4.24
C ARG A 100 14.09 8.73 3.37
N LYS A 101 12.92 9.06 3.90
CA LYS A 101 11.82 9.79 3.25
C LYS A 101 11.12 9.04 2.12
N SER A 102 11.49 7.78 1.88
CA SER A 102 10.74 6.96 0.92
C SER A 102 9.28 6.81 1.35
N GLN A 103 8.44 6.63 0.36
CA GLN A 103 6.99 6.64 0.51
C GLN A 103 6.40 5.25 0.24
N VAL A 104 5.26 4.98 0.85
CA VAL A 104 4.48 3.77 0.59
C VAL A 104 3.03 4.17 0.37
N ILE A 105 2.45 3.74 -0.75
CA ILE A 105 1.01 3.82 -1.01
C ILE A 105 0.47 2.41 -0.95
N ALA A 106 -0.36 2.12 0.04
CA ALA A 106 -0.87 0.79 0.23
C ALA A 106 -2.39 0.74 0.28
N LEU A 107 -2.96 -0.30 -0.33
CA LEU A 107 -4.36 -0.66 -0.14
C LEU A 107 -4.49 -1.51 1.13
N ILE A 108 -5.25 -0.99 2.09
CA ILE A 108 -5.74 -1.74 3.24
C ILE A 108 -7.02 -2.43 2.80
N LYS A 109 -7.02 -3.74 2.82
CA LYS A 109 -8.13 -4.59 2.40
C LYS A 109 -8.75 -5.28 3.62
N PRO A 110 -9.85 -4.77 4.18
CA PRO A 110 -10.42 -5.30 5.42
C PRO A 110 -10.66 -6.81 5.40
N GLN A 111 -11.02 -7.36 4.27
CA GLN A 111 -11.24 -8.80 4.11
C GLN A 111 -9.98 -9.66 4.30
N PHE A 112 -8.78 -9.07 4.18
CA PHE A 112 -7.49 -9.77 4.39
C PHE A 112 -6.82 -9.38 5.71
N GLU A 113 -7.28 -8.31 6.35
CA GLU A 113 -6.80 -7.86 7.66
C GLU A 113 -7.65 -8.41 8.80
N ALA A 114 -8.95 -8.62 8.56
CA ALA A 114 -9.87 -9.17 9.53
C ALA A 114 -9.48 -10.58 9.96
N GLY A 115 -9.66 -10.87 11.24
CA GLY A 115 -9.55 -12.24 11.75
C GLY A 115 -10.55 -13.19 11.07
N ARG A 116 -10.24 -14.48 11.03
CA ARG A 116 -11.06 -15.52 10.38
C ARG A 116 -12.55 -15.48 10.78
N LYS A 117 -12.86 -15.08 12.03
CA LYS A 117 -14.25 -15.01 12.54
C LYS A 117 -15.05 -13.89 11.87
N ASP A 118 -14.46 -12.71 11.70
CA ASP A 118 -15.14 -11.56 11.10
C ASP A 118 -15.25 -11.70 9.59
N ALA A 119 -14.23 -12.23 8.93
CA ALA A 119 -14.28 -12.57 7.52
C ALA A 119 -15.37 -13.63 7.21
N ALA A 120 -15.57 -14.61 8.09
CA ALA A 120 -16.56 -15.67 7.88
C ALA A 120 -18.01 -15.17 8.00
N LYS A 121 -18.31 -14.20 8.87
CA LYS A 121 -19.66 -13.65 9.08
C LYS A 121 -20.28 -13.05 7.81
N GLY A 122 -19.45 -12.45 6.94
CA GLY A 122 -19.90 -11.76 5.74
C GLY A 122 -19.61 -12.48 4.43
N ALA A 123 -19.32 -13.80 4.44
CA ALA A 123 -18.90 -14.56 3.26
C ALA A 123 -17.70 -13.90 2.53
N GLY A 124 -16.77 -13.30 3.28
CA GLY A 124 -15.60 -12.59 2.77
C GLY A 124 -15.87 -11.12 2.42
N VAL A 125 -17.02 -10.56 2.82
CA VAL A 125 -17.32 -9.13 2.66
C VAL A 125 -17.48 -8.49 4.03
N ILE A 126 -16.66 -7.50 4.33
CA ILE A 126 -16.76 -6.69 5.54
C ILE A 126 -17.65 -5.48 5.24
N ARG A 127 -18.79 -5.35 5.97
CA ARG A 127 -19.74 -4.24 5.82
C ARG A 127 -19.89 -3.39 7.08
N ASP A 128 -19.45 -3.92 8.20
CA ASP A 128 -19.60 -3.30 9.52
C ASP A 128 -18.55 -2.20 9.68
N HIS A 129 -19.01 -0.97 9.91
CA HIS A 129 -18.15 0.21 10.09
C HIS A 129 -17.25 0.09 11.32
N GLU A 130 -17.72 -0.55 12.42
CA GLU A 130 -16.89 -0.76 13.60
C GLU A 130 -15.76 -1.75 13.32
N VAL A 131 -16.01 -2.73 12.45
CA VAL A 131 -14.96 -3.67 12.01
C VAL A 131 -13.96 -2.94 11.11
N HIS A 132 -14.41 -2.06 10.20
CA HIS A 132 -13.51 -1.22 9.41
C HIS A 132 -12.63 -0.35 10.31
N LYS A 133 -13.23 0.35 11.27
CA LYS A 133 -12.53 1.20 12.23
C LYS A 133 -11.45 0.43 12.97
N LYS A 134 -11.82 -0.69 13.57
CA LYS A 134 -10.88 -1.54 14.29
C LYS A 134 -9.71 -2.00 13.43
N ILE A 135 -9.97 -2.41 12.17
CA ILE A 135 -8.93 -2.85 11.24
C ILE A 135 -7.98 -1.70 10.90
N LEU A 136 -8.52 -0.51 10.60
CA LEU A 136 -7.71 0.67 10.32
C LEU A 136 -6.84 1.04 11.52
N GLU A 137 -7.41 1.05 12.73
CA GLU A 137 -6.67 1.29 13.97
C GLU A 137 -5.53 0.28 14.15
N GLU A 138 -5.79 -1.02 13.96
CA GLU A 138 -4.78 -2.07 14.12
C GLU A 138 -3.65 -1.96 13.09
N VAL A 139 -3.98 -1.78 11.81
CA VAL A 139 -2.98 -1.75 10.72
C VAL A 139 -2.14 -0.48 10.79
N LEU A 140 -2.77 0.67 10.99
CA LEU A 140 -2.07 1.95 11.00
C LEU A 140 -1.28 2.17 12.30
N SER A 141 -1.78 1.68 13.45
CA SER A 141 -0.98 1.65 14.69
C SER A 141 0.25 0.77 14.54
N TYR A 142 0.11 -0.36 13.84
CA TYR A 142 1.27 -1.21 13.53
C TYR A 142 2.26 -0.48 12.63
N ALA A 143 1.80 0.25 11.61
CA ALA A 143 2.66 1.06 10.74
C ALA A 143 3.44 2.12 11.53
N LEU A 144 2.77 2.85 12.46
CA LEU A 144 3.44 3.80 13.35
C LEU A 144 4.54 3.16 14.19
N ASN A 145 4.28 1.96 14.75
CA ASN A 145 5.27 1.22 15.54
C ASN A 145 6.47 0.76 14.67
N GLU A 146 6.24 0.52 13.37
CA GLU A 146 7.29 0.22 12.40
C GLU A 146 8.04 1.46 11.87
N ARG A 147 7.79 2.64 12.45
CA ARG A 147 8.36 3.95 12.09
C ARG A 147 7.88 4.50 10.75
N PHE A 148 6.68 4.18 10.35
CA PHE A 148 6.01 4.86 9.25
C PHE A 148 5.16 6.00 9.81
N ASP A 149 5.26 7.19 9.24
CA ASP A 149 4.34 8.29 9.48
C ASP A 149 3.16 8.19 8.51
N ILE A 150 1.95 8.40 9.02
CA ILE A 150 0.73 8.38 8.21
C ILE A 150 0.53 9.79 7.65
N LYS A 151 0.59 9.93 6.33
CA LYS A 151 0.42 11.20 5.62
C LYS A 151 -0.97 11.36 5.02
N GLY A 152 -1.71 10.27 4.87
CA GLY A 152 -3.07 10.31 4.38
C GLY A 152 -3.77 8.97 4.46
N LEU A 153 -5.08 9.05 4.59
CA LEU A 153 -5.98 7.89 4.56
C LEU A 153 -7.25 8.30 3.84
N ILE A 154 -7.66 7.53 2.86
CA ILE A 154 -8.95 7.71 2.16
C ILE A 154 -9.61 6.38 1.87
N GLN A 155 -10.93 6.40 1.70
CA GLN A 155 -11.61 5.28 1.06
C GLN A 155 -11.14 5.17 -0.39
N SER A 156 -10.86 3.97 -0.84
CA SER A 156 -10.60 3.72 -2.26
C SER A 156 -11.85 4.07 -3.09
N PRO A 157 -11.72 4.81 -4.20
CA PRO A 157 -12.84 5.07 -5.11
C PRO A 157 -13.32 3.80 -5.80
N LEU A 158 -12.48 2.77 -5.85
CA LEU A 158 -12.82 1.46 -6.41
C LEU A 158 -13.11 0.48 -5.27
N LYS A 159 -14.17 -0.30 -5.44
CA LYS A 159 -14.48 -1.40 -4.53
C LYS A 159 -13.72 -2.65 -4.95
N GLY A 160 -13.26 -3.40 -3.97
CA GLY A 160 -12.64 -4.70 -4.17
C GLY A 160 -13.64 -5.76 -4.62
N PRO A 161 -13.18 -7.00 -4.85
CA PRO A 161 -14.05 -8.12 -5.21
C PRO A 161 -15.23 -8.27 -4.27
N LYS A 162 -16.40 -8.63 -4.83
CA LYS A 162 -17.67 -8.77 -4.10
C LYS A 162 -18.17 -7.48 -3.43
N GLY A 163 -17.62 -6.31 -3.78
CA GLY A 163 -18.03 -5.01 -3.27
C GLY A 163 -17.41 -4.63 -1.92
N ASN A 164 -16.30 -5.23 -1.53
CA ASN A 164 -15.55 -4.82 -0.35
C ASN A 164 -15.12 -3.36 -0.46
N ILE A 165 -15.29 -2.61 0.62
CA ILE A 165 -14.69 -1.29 0.80
C ILE A 165 -13.22 -1.52 1.14
N GLU A 166 -12.34 -0.82 0.44
CA GLU A 166 -10.90 -0.83 0.66
C GLU A 166 -10.41 0.59 0.91
N PHE A 167 -9.26 0.73 1.53
CA PHE A 167 -8.72 2.05 1.92
C PHE A 167 -7.31 2.23 1.36
N LEU A 168 -7.03 3.42 0.81
CA LEU A 168 -5.69 3.82 0.42
C LEU A 168 -5.04 4.58 1.57
N CYS A 169 -3.89 4.13 2.02
CA CYS A 169 -3.05 4.85 2.96
C CYS A 169 -1.75 5.30 2.31
N HIS A 170 -1.34 6.51 2.66
CA HIS A 170 -0.05 7.08 2.30
C HIS A 170 0.83 7.11 3.55
N LEU A 171 1.96 6.43 3.49
CA LEU A 171 2.93 6.32 4.56
C LEU A 171 4.28 6.89 4.09
N THR A 172 5.03 7.46 5.02
CA THR A 172 6.41 7.90 4.77
C THR A 172 7.32 7.25 5.80
N PHE A 173 8.40 6.62 5.35
CA PHE A 173 9.41 6.08 6.27
C PHE A 173 10.26 7.23 6.82
N SER A 174 10.25 7.40 8.12
CA SER A 174 10.90 8.49 8.81
C SER A 174 11.61 8.01 10.07
N ASP A 175 12.85 8.47 10.24
CA ASP A 175 13.58 8.31 11.51
C ASP A 175 13.28 9.47 12.51
N GLU A 176 12.37 10.39 12.17
CA GLU A 176 12.08 11.55 12.99
C GLU A 176 11.22 11.18 14.20
N ASN A 177 11.70 11.56 15.38
CA ASN A 177 11.05 11.36 16.68
C ASN A 177 9.97 12.42 16.93
N GLY A 178 8.81 12.31 16.30
CA GLY A 178 7.61 12.94 16.86
C GLY A 178 7.12 12.15 18.07
N THR A 179 6.44 12.78 19.02
CA THR A 179 5.87 12.02 20.13
C THR A 179 4.84 11.03 19.59
N ILE A 180 4.95 9.78 20.01
CA ILE A 180 4.05 8.70 19.57
C ILE A 180 2.59 9.08 19.85
N GLU A 181 2.33 9.78 20.94
CA GLU A 181 1.01 10.22 21.38
C GLU A 181 0.34 11.19 20.39
N GLU A 182 1.07 12.20 19.89
CA GLU A 182 0.57 13.12 18.87
C GLU A 182 0.24 12.40 17.56
N LYS A 183 1.08 11.43 17.16
CA LYS A 183 0.85 10.62 15.96
C LYS A 183 -0.41 9.76 16.09
N PHE A 184 -0.67 9.19 17.28
CA PHE A 184 -1.90 8.42 17.53
C PHE A 184 -3.16 9.26 17.55
N ASN A 185 -3.11 10.49 18.10
CA ASN A 185 -4.25 11.40 18.09
C ASN A 185 -4.62 11.78 16.67
N HIS A 186 -3.65 12.16 15.84
CA HIS A 186 -3.87 12.47 14.43
C HIS A 186 -4.38 11.27 13.63
N LEU A 187 -3.94 10.05 13.95
CA LEU A 187 -4.43 8.81 13.35
C LEU A 187 -5.94 8.64 13.60
N ASN A 188 -6.38 8.78 14.85
CA ASN A 188 -7.79 8.61 15.22
C ASN A 188 -8.69 9.63 14.50
N GLU A 189 -8.25 10.88 14.38
CA GLU A 189 -8.97 11.90 13.60
C GLU A 189 -9.07 11.51 12.12
N SER A 190 -7.98 11.06 11.51
CA SER A 190 -7.95 10.64 10.11
C SER A 190 -8.86 9.43 9.83
N ILE A 191 -8.90 8.45 10.74
CA ILE A 191 -9.80 7.29 10.63
C ILE A 191 -11.26 7.74 10.72
N ASN A 192 -11.61 8.55 11.71
CA ASN A 192 -12.99 9.01 11.88
C ASN A 192 -13.46 9.81 10.67
N LEU A 193 -12.69 10.77 10.18
CA LEU A 193 -12.97 11.54 8.97
C LEU A 193 -13.17 10.65 7.73
N THR A 194 -12.35 9.62 7.58
CA THR A 194 -12.44 8.69 6.45
C THR A 194 -13.71 7.86 6.50
N LEU A 195 -14.12 7.44 7.71
CA LEU A 195 -15.32 6.61 7.91
C LEU A 195 -16.62 7.43 7.85
N GLU A 196 -16.62 8.71 8.28
CA GLU A 196 -17.76 9.61 8.12
C GLU A 196 -18.15 9.81 6.65
N ASN A 197 -17.20 9.78 5.74
CA ASN A 197 -17.43 9.87 4.30
C ASN A 197 -17.97 8.56 3.67
N LEU A 198 -18.16 7.49 4.46
CA LEU A 198 -18.78 6.23 4.02
C LEU A 198 -20.31 6.26 4.08
N MET A 199 -20.90 7.22 4.78
CA MET A 199 -22.35 7.41 4.92
C MET A 199 -22.90 8.26 3.79
#